data_0ae6ccedc087cde4f879fdd65bfd2288
#
_entry.id   0ae6ccedc087cde4f879fdd65bfd2288
#
_cell.length_a   1.000
_cell.length_b   1.000
_cell.length_c   1.000
_cell.angle_alpha   90.00
_cell.angle_beta   90.00
_cell.angle_gamma   90.00
#
_symmetry.space_group_name_H-M   'P 1'
#
loop_
_entity.id
_entity.type
_entity.pdbx_description
1 polymer ?
#
loop_
_entity_poly.entity_id
_entity_poly.type
_entity_poly.pdbx_seq_one_letter_code
_entity_poly.pdbx_strand_id
1 'polypeptide(L)'
;MDPVIGRDATPTSNSVFNSAVVPFEDGYVGVFRCDSRSISMDIFVGRSKDGIHWEIEDEPIKFEGADEEILTREYRYDPRVCKIDDKYYVTWCNGYHGPTIGVAYTYDFKKFVQLENAFLPFNRNGVLFPRKINGYYMMMSRPSDNGHTPFGDIFVSQSKDMEFWGRHRHMMSPVRGDESAWQCT
;
A
#
# COMPACT_ATOMS: atom_id res chain seq x y z
N MET A 1 -25.99 1.97 8.54
CA MET A 1 -25.52 1.04 7.48
C MET A 1 -24.36 0.29 8.09
N ASP A 2 -24.44 -1.01 8.18
CA ASP A 2 -23.38 -1.83 8.77
C ASP A 2 -22.21 -1.97 7.79
N PRO A 3 -20.96 -2.09 8.28
CA PRO A 3 -19.81 -2.31 7.41
C PRO A 3 -19.95 -3.64 6.67
N VAL A 4 -19.51 -3.66 5.41
CA VAL A 4 -19.54 -4.88 4.57
C VAL A 4 -18.58 -5.95 5.11
N ILE A 5 -17.46 -5.52 5.69
CA ILE A 5 -16.47 -6.38 6.35
C ILE A 5 -16.44 -6.01 7.82
N GLY A 6 -16.71 -6.97 8.69
CA GLY A 6 -16.70 -6.80 10.14
C GLY A 6 -15.27 -6.61 10.69
N ARG A 7 -15.18 -6.06 11.89
CA ARG A 7 -13.91 -5.86 12.59
C ARG A 7 -13.18 -7.17 12.95
N ASP A 8 -13.92 -8.26 13.01
CA ASP A 8 -13.50 -9.62 13.35
C ASP A 8 -13.39 -10.52 12.11
N ALA A 9 -13.05 -9.92 10.98
CA ALA A 9 -12.93 -10.60 9.69
C ALA A 9 -11.82 -11.68 9.65
N THR A 10 -10.83 -11.61 10.55
CA THR A 10 -9.84 -12.65 10.77
C THR A 10 -9.82 -13.05 12.25
N PRO A 11 -9.27 -14.22 12.62
CA PRO A 11 -9.23 -14.67 14.02
C PRO A 11 -8.57 -13.68 14.99
N THR A 12 -7.65 -12.86 14.51
CA THR A 12 -6.86 -11.92 15.32
C THR A 12 -7.26 -10.46 15.15
N SER A 13 -8.02 -10.11 14.10
CA SER A 13 -8.33 -8.73 13.79
C SER A 13 -9.27 -8.07 14.80
N ASN A 14 -9.09 -6.78 14.98
CA ASN A 14 -9.95 -5.89 15.74
C ASN A 14 -10.54 -4.78 14.87
N SER A 15 -9.90 -4.49 13.76
CA SER A 15 -10.36 -3.50 12.78
C SER A 15 -9.82 -3.81 11.38
N VAL A 16 -10.64 -3.51 10.38
CA VAL A 16 -10.28 -3.62 8.96
C VAL A 16 -10.59 -2.28 8.30
N PHE A 17 -9.60 -1.67 7.66
CA PHE A 17 -9.77 -0.41 6.93
C PHE A 17 -8.65 -0.18 5.91
N ASN A 18 -8.80 0.87 5.08
CA ASN A 18 -7.84 1.27 4.05
C ASN A 18 -7.43 0.12 3.12
N SER A 19 -8.42 -0.57 2.58
CA SER A 19 -8.21 -1.69 1.67
C SER A 19 -8.13 -1.24 0.21
N ALA A 20 -7.51 -2.05 -0.63
CA ALA A 20 -7.47 -1.83 -2.07
C ALA A 20 -7.88 -3.11 -2.81
N VAL A 21 -8.66 -2.95 -3.88
CA VAL A 21 -9.31 -4.06 -4.59
C VAL A 21 -9.09 -3.91 -6.09
N VAL A 22 -8.90 -5.04 -6.78
CA VAL A 22 -8.81 -5.11 -8.24
C VAL A 22 -9.65 -6.29 -8.77
N PRO A 23 -10.12 -6.22 -10.02
CA PRO A 23 -10.67 -7.40 -10.71
C PRO A 23 -9.60 -8.50 -10.83
N PHE A 24 -10.00 -9.74 -10.58
CA PHE A 24 -9.13 -10.90 -10.68
C PHE A 24 -9.95 -12.14 -11.02
N GLU A 25 -9.55 -12.87 -12.08
CA GLU A 25 -10.30 -14.03 -12.61
C GLU A 25 -11.78 -13.67 -12.87
N ASP A 26 -12.71 -14.42 -12.28
CA ASP A 26 -14.16 -14.24 -12.40
C ASP A 26 -14.78 -13.39 -11.26
N GLY A 27 -13.96 -12.66 -10.51
CA GLY A 27 -14.39 -11.86 -9.36
C GLY A 27 -13.41 -10.74 -9.02
N TYR A 28 -13.14 -10.59 -7.74
CA TYR A 28 -12.31 -9.54 -7.17
C TYR A 28 -11.33 -10.13 -6.16
N VAL A 29 -10.15 -9.52 -6.08
CA VAL A 29 -9.19 -9.76 -5.02
C VAL A 29 -8.77 -8.43 -4.42
N GLY A 30 -8.49 -8.43 -3.14
CA GLY A 30 -8.04 -7.23 -2.43
C GLY A 30 -6.92 -7.50 -1.46
N VAL A 31 -6.26 -6.43 -1.08
CA VAL A 31 -5.30 -6.37 0.01
C VAL A 31 -5.87 -5.48 1.11
N PHE A 32 -5.96 -6.04 2.30
CA PHE A 32 -6.72 -5.47 3.42
C PHE A 32 -5.80 -5.20 4.59
N ARG A 33 -5.82 -3.96 5.11
CA ARG A 33 -5.20 -3.69 6.39
C ARG A 33 -6.07 -4.27 7.48
N CYS A 34 -5.53 -5.20 8.25
CA CYS A 34 -6.16 -5.71 9.45
C CYS A 34 -5.26 -5.41 10.66
N ASP A 35 -5.78 -4.61 11.58
CA ASP A 35 -5.09 -4.32 12.83
C ASP A 35 -5.54 -5.35 13.88
N SER A 36 -4.57 -5.97 14.54
CA SER A 36 -4.86 -6.99 15.55
C SER A 36 -5.23 -6.37 16.90
N ARG A 37 -5.76 -7.19 17.80
CA ARG A 37 -6.04 -6.80 19.18
C ARG A 37 -4.77 -6.46 19.98
N SER A 38 -3.62 -6.94 19.53
CA SER A 38 -2.30 -6.61 20.10
C SER A 38 -1.64 -5.36 19.45
N ILE A 39 -2.41 -4.59 18.65
CA ILE A 39 -1.95 -3.37 17.98
C ILE A 39 -0.89 -3.64 16.90
N SER A 40 -0.81 -4.86 16.39
CA SER A 40 -0.02 -5.16 15.20
C SER A 40 -0.81 -4.82 13.94
N MET A 41 -0.18 -4.12 13.00
CA MET A 41 -0.76 -3.77 11.70
C MET A 41 -0.13 -4.64 10.63
N ASP A 42 -0.96 -5.34 9.86
CA ASP A 42 -0.49 -6.17 8.77
C ASP A 42 -1.49 -6.21 7.60
N ILE A 43 -1.08 -6.81 6.49
CA ILE A 43 -1.82 -6.86 5.24
C ILE A 43 -2.24 -8.29 4.95
N PHE A 44 -3.51 -8.46 4.62
CA PHE A 44 -4.13 -9.74 4.33
C PHE A 44 -4.71 -9.76 2.92
N VAL A 45 -4.82 -10.93 2.32
CA VAL A 45 -5.53 -11.12 1.05
C VAL A 45 -7.00 -11.40 1.35
N GLY A 46 -7.87 -10.87 0.54
CA GLY A 46 -9.29 -11.24 0.55
C GLY A 46 -9.81 -11.41 -0.87
N ARG A 47 -10.81 -12.28 -1.03
CA ARG A 47 -11.43 -12.61 -2.32
C ARG A 47 -12.92 -12.42 -2.26
N SER A 48 -13.51 -12.02 -3.38
CA SER A 48 -14.95 -11.86 -3.51
C SER A 48 -15.38 -12.16 -4.94
N LYS A 49 -16.58 -12.70 -5.11
CA LYS A 49 -17.19 -12.87 -6.42
C LYS A 49 -18.01 -11.67 -6.86
N ASP A 50 -18.56 -10.92 -5.91
CA ASP A 50 -19.53 -9.85 -6.17
C ASP A 50 -19.05 -8.47 -5.69
N GLY A 51 -17.89 -8.38 -5.02
CA GLY A 51 -17.36 -7.15 -4.42
C GLY A 51 -18.05 -6.73 -3.11
N ILE A 52 -18.99 -7.54 -2.62
CA ILE A 52 -19.77 -7.29 -1.41
C ILE A 52 -19.43 -8.33 -0.32
N HIS A 53 -19.49 -9.60 -0.69
CA HIS A 53 -19.17 -10.69 0.23
C HIS A 53 -17.70 -11.06 0.09
N TRP A 54 -16.93 -10.89 1.16
CA TRP A 54 -15.48 -11.07 1.18
C TRP A 54 -15.06 -12.20 2.09
N GLU A 55 -14.18 -13.03 1.60
CA GLU A 55 -13.44 -14.02 2.37
C GLU A 55 -12.01 -13.51 2.51
N ILE A 56 -11.62 -13.14 3.74
CA ILE A 56 -10.27 -12.68 4.06
C ILE A 56 -9.49 -13.86 4.64
N GLU A 57 -8.26 -14.06 4.15
CA GLU A 57 -7.38 -15.11 4.63
C GLU A 57 -7.04 -14.89 6.11
N ASP A 58 -6.88 -15.98 6.87
CA ASP A 58 -6.63 -15.92 8.31
C ASP A 58 -5.21 -15.45 8.67
N GLU A 59 -4.27 -15.60 7.73
CA GLU A 59 -2.87 -15.25 7.92
C GLU A 59 -2.48 -14.02 7.07
N PRO A 60 -1.59 -13.17 7.58
CA PRO A 60 -1.09 -12.05 6.80
C PRO A 60 -0.22 -12.51 5.62
N ILE A 61 -0.09 -11.65 4.63
CA ILE A 61 0.77 -11.87 3.46
C ILE A 61 2.20 -12.14 3.93
N LYS A 62 2.75 -13.26 3.44
CA LYS A 62 4.17 -13.58 3.59
C LYS A 62 4.91 -13.09 2.37
N PHE A 63 5.76 -12.10 2.57
CA PHE A 63 6.60 -11.55 1.51
C PHE A 63 7.93 -12.31 1.45
N GLU A 64 8.44 -12.52 0.24
CA GLU A 64 9.71 -13.20 -0.04
C GLU A 64 10.52 -12.40 -1.07
N GLY A 65 11.78 -12.74 -1.27
CA GLY A 65 12.60 -12.25 -2.39
C GLY A 65 13.51 -11.06 -2.08
N ALA A 66 13.17 -10.22 -1.12
CA ALA A 66 14.07 -9.17 -0.64
C ALA A 66 15.06 -9.70 0.41
N ASP A 67 16.11 -8.91 0.68
CA ASP A 67 17.04 -9.19 1.77
C ASP A 67 16.30 -9.17 3.13
N GLU A 68 16.83 -9.90 4.10
CA GLU A 68 16.24 -10.03 5.44
C GLU A 68 16.04 -8.66 6.11
N GLU A 69 16.94 -7.72 5.88
CA GLU A 69 16.85 -6.36 6.37
C GLU A 69 15.57 -5.66 5.86
N ILE A 70 15.24 -5.82 4.57
CA ILE A 70 14.05 -5.22 3.95
C ILE A 70 12.77 -5.96 4.34
N LEU A 71 12.85 -7.27 4.55
CA LEU A 71 11.72 -8.07 5.03
C LEU A 71 11.38 -7.78 6.49
N THR A 72 12.37 -7.36 7.29
CA THR A 72 12.18 -6.95 8.69
C THR A 72 11.39 -5.64 8.75
N ARG A 73 10.38 -5.60 9.60
CA ARG A 73 9.48 -4.47 9.70
C ARG A 73 8.94 -4.28 11.12
N GLU A 74 8.56 -3.05 11.41
CA GLU A 74 7.81 -2.71 12.62
C GLU A 74 6.30 -2.85 12.40
N TYR A 75 5.83 -2.47 11.20
CA TYR A 75 4.41 -2.49 10.80
C TYR A 75 4.26 -2.47 9.28
N ARG A 76 3.06 -2.87 8.82
CA ARG A 76 2.58 -2.68 7.44
C ARG A 76 1.14 -2.20 7.46
N TYR A 77 0.87 -1.07 6.81
CA TYR A 77 -0.50 -0.53 6.76
C TYR A 77 -0.78 0.23 5.46
N ASP A 78 -2.05 0.54 5.23
CA ASP A 78 -2.57 1.31 4.10
C ASP A 78 -2.10 0.78 2.74
N PRO A 79 -2.41 -0.49 2.41
CA PRO A 79 -2.01 -1.05 1.14
C PRO A 79 -2.75 -0.41 -0.03
N ARG A 80 -2.08 -0.40 -1.18
CA ARG A 80 -2.65 -0.11 -2.49
C ARG A 80 -2.30 -1.23 -3.44
N VAL A 81 -3.16 -1.50 -4.42
CA VAL A 81 -2.90 -2.49 -5.46
C VAL A 81 -3.28 -1.95 -6.82
N CYS A 82 -2.46 -2.20 -7.82
CA CYS A 82 -2.82 -1.94 -9.21
C CYS A 82 -2.16 -2.96 -10.15
N LYS A 83 -2.81 -3.21 -11.28
CA LYS A 83 -2.24 -4.04 -12.34
C LYS A 83 -1.45 -3.16 -13.32
N ILE A 84 -0.21 -3.56 -13.60
CA ILE A 84 0.62 -2.95 -14.63
C ILE A 84 1.22 -4.09 -15.47
N ASP A 85 0.94 -4.10 -16.75
CA ASP A 85 1.26 -5.20 -17.65
C ASP A 85 0.64 -6.52 -17.16
N ASP A 86 1.45 -7.53 -16.88
CA ASP A 86 1.03 -8.86 -16.41
C ASP A 86 1.11 -9.04 -14.89
N LYS A 87 1.59 -8.02 -14.16
CA LYS A 87 1.82 -8.08 -12.70
C LYS A 87 0.83 -7.21 -11.93
N TYR A 88 0.49 -7.68 -10.73
CA TYR A 88 -0.18 -6.87 -9.72
C TYR A 88 0.87 -6.36 -8.75
N TYR A 89 0.98 -5.05 -8.65
CA TYR A 89 1.88 -4.39 -7.71
C TYR A 89 1.12 -3.95 -6.47
N VAL A 90 1.68 -4.26 -5.33
CA VAL A 90 1.17 -3.82 -4.02
C VAL A 90 2.17 -2.85 -3.42
N THR A 91 1.68 -1.70 -2.97
CA THR A 91 2.46 -0.73 -2.19
C THR A 91 1.81 -0.55 -0.83
N TRP A 92 2.60 -0.26 0.20
CA TRP A 92 2.09 -0.03 1.56
C TRP A 92 3.02 0.91 2.32
N CYS A 93 2.54 1.45 3.43
CA CYS A 93 3.41 2.11 4.39
C CYS A 93 4.14 1.05 5.21
N ASN A 94 5.46 1.02 5.09
CA ASN A 94 6.35 0.06 5.72
C ASN A 94 7.13 0.72 6.87
N GLY A 95 7.18 0.05 8.03
CA GLY A 95 7.98 0.48 9.16
C GLY A 95 9.41 -0.01 9.02
N TYR A 96 10.31 0.84 8.54
CA TYR A 96 11.74 0.56 8.39
C TYR A 96 12.53 1.81 8.77
N HIS A 97 13.04 1.87 10.01
CA HIS A 97 13.68 3.07 10.59
C HIS A 97 12.83 4.34 10.47
N GLY A 98 11.51 4.18 10.53
CA GLY A 98 10.51 5.18 10.24
C GLY A 98 9.63 4.77 9.05
N PRO A 99 8.59 5.54 8.74
CA PRO A 99 7.68 5.21 7.65
C PRO A 99 8.36 5.35 6.29
N THR A 100 8.33 4.29 5.50
CA THR A 100 8.71 4.30 4.08
C THR A 100 7.65 3.59 3.24
N ILE A 101 7.90 3.41 1.95
CA ILE A 101 6.98 2.75 1.04
C ILE A 101 7.56 1.40 0.64
N GLY A 102 6.95 0.33 1.14
CA GLY A 102 7.20 -1.02 0.68
C GLY A 102 6.55 -1.27 -0.68
N VAL A 103 7.19 -2.09 -1.49
CA VAL A 103 6.71 -2.48 -2.82
C VAL A 103 6.86 -3.98 -2.97
N ALA A 104 5.83 -4.62 -3.52
CA ALA A 104 5.88 -6.02 -3.93
C ALA A 104 5.10 -6.23 -5.22
N TYR A 105 5.33 -7.34 -5.86
CA TYR A 105 4.48 -7.79 -6.96
C TYR A 105 3.99 -9.22 -6.73
N THR A 106 2.89 -9.55 -7.39
CA THR A 106 2.30 -10.88 -7.44
C THR A 106 1.66 -11.11 -8.81
N TYR A 107 1.49 -12.38 -9.18
CA TYR A 107 0.71 -12.78 -10.36
C TYR A 107 -0.62 -13.41 -9.96
N ASP A 108 -0.71 -13.98 -8.75
CA ASP A 108 -1.77 -14.90 -8.33
C ASP A 108 -2.36 -14.60 -6.94
N PHE A 109 -1.84 -13.59 -6.25
CA PHE A 109 -2.17 -13.26 -4.87
C PHE A 109 -1.97 -14.41 -3.88
N LYS A 110 -1.02 -15.30 -4.18
CA LYS A 110 -0.55 -16.39 -3.30
C LYS A 110 0.91 -16.22 -2.94
N LYS A 111 1.73 -15.81 -3.93
CA LYS A 111 3.14 -15.49 -3.74
C LYS A 111 3.37 -14.02 -3.98
N PHE A 112 4.05 -13.37 -3.04
CA PHE A 112 4.37 -11.95 -3.10
C PHE A 112 5.88 -11.77 -3.03
N VAL A 113 6.45 -11.24 -4.10
CA VAL A 113 7.87 -10.92 -4.17
C VAL A 113 8.05 -9.46 -3.77
N GLN A 114 8.65 -9.23 -2.62
CA GLN A 114 8.98 -7.89 -2.14
C GLN A 114 10.24 -7.39 -2.85
N LEU A 115 10.19 -6.15 -3.27
CA LEU A 115 11.30 -5.39 -3.83
C LEU A 115 11.92 -4.49 -2.75
N GLU A 116 12.90 -3.68 -3.14
CA GLU A 116 13.44 -2.64 -2.28
C GLU A 116 12.37 -1.65 -1.82
N ASN A 117 12.58 -1.03 -0.67
CA ASN A 117 11.77 0.11 -0.27
C ASN A 117 11.93 1.25 -1.28
N ALA A 118 10.83 1.79 -1.78
CA ALA A 118 10.87 2.77 -2.88
C ALA A 118 11.57 4.08 -2.49
N PHE A 119 11.54 4.45 -1.22
CA PHE A 119 12.08 5.72 -0.73
C PHE A 119 12.72 5.55 0.64
N LEU A 120 13.57 6.51 0.99
CA LEU A 120 14.08 6.65 2.35
C LEU A 120 12.94 7.04 3.32
N PRO A 121 13.06 6.73 4.61
CA PRO A 121 12.24 7.36 5.64
C PRO A 121 12.47 8.89 5.61
N PHE A 122 11.53 9.75 5.79
CA PHE A 122 10.12 9.57 6.10
C PHE A 122 9.28 9.82 4.84
N ASN A 123 8.73 8.79 4.23
CA ASN A 123 7.85 8.92 3.08
C ASN A 123 6.66 7.97 3.22
N ARG A 124 5.49 8.36 2.74
CA ARG A 124 4.24 7.63 2.95
C ARG A 124 3.35 7.65 1.73
N ASN A 125 2.29 6.83 1.77
CA ASN A 125 1.16 6.87 0.83
C ASN A 125 1.58 6.72 -0.63
N GLY A 126 2.38 5.68 -0.91
CA GLY A 126 2.80 5.35 -2.27
C GLY A 126 1.63 4.90 -3.13
N VAL A 127 1.31 5.66 -4.18
CA VAL A 127 0.26 5.34 -5.15
C VAL A 127 0.88 5.20 -6.53
N LEU A 128 0.91 3.98 -7.05
CA LEU A 128 1.38 3.69 -8.40
C LEU A 128 0.33 4.09 -9.44
N PHE A 129 0.78 4.66 -10.55
CA PHE A 129 -0.05 4.80 -11.74
C PHE A 129 -0.31 3.41 -12.34
N PRO A 130 -1.54 3.11 -12.77
CA PRO A 130 -1.89 1.78 -13.28
C PRO A 130 -1.38 1.50 -14.70
N ARG A 131 -0.35 2.19 -15.12
CA ARG A 131 0.34 2.04 -16.41
C ARG A 131 1.69 2.74 -16.39
N LYS A 132 2.58 2.33 -17.26
CA LYS A 132 3.80 3.09 -17.56
C LYS A 132 3.47 4.37 -18.36
N ILE A 133 4.17 5.44 -18.06
CA ILE A 133 4.09 6.71 -18.77
C ILE A 133 5.48 6.97 -19.40
N ASN A 134 5.54 7.06 -20.71
CA ASN A 134 6.80 7.18 -21.48
C ASN A 134 7.83 6.10 -21.11
N GLY A 135 7.36 4.86 -20.85
CA GLY A 135 8.20 3.73 -20.50
C GLY A 135 8.73 3.73 -19.06
N TYR A 136 8.19 4.58 -18.19
CA TYR A 136 8.52 4.62 -16.75
C TYR A 136 7.33 4.25 -15.88
N TYR A 137 7.58 3.53 -14.82
CA TYR A 137 6.68 3.46 -13.69
C TYR A 137 6.63 4.82 -13.00
N MET A 138 5.46 5.22 -12.57
CA MET A 138 5.25 6.50 -11.89
C MET A 138 4.59 6.24 -10.54
N MET A 139 5.05 6.92 -9.51
CA MET A 139 4.49 6.83 -8.16
C MET A 139 4.29 8.22 -7.57
N MET A 140 3.11 8.46 -7.04
CA MET A 140 2.89 9.58 -6.13
C MET A 140 3.25 9.15 -4.71
N SER A 141 3.85 10.06 -3.96
CA SER A 141 4.20 9.84 -2.56
C SER A 141 4.11 11.13 -1.76
N ARG A 142 4.07 10.98 -0.44
CA ARG A 142 3.96 12.10 0.48
C ARG A 142 5.10 12.07 1.50
N PRO A 143 6.22 12.77 1.24
CA PRO A 143 7.23 12.99 2.26
C PRO A 143 6.63 13.69 3.48
N SER A 144 6.91 13.19 4.68
CA SER A 144 6.39 13.75 5.92
C SER A 144 7.28 13.34 7.09
N ASP A 145 7.62 14.25 7.95
CA ASP A 145 8.35 13.97 9.19
C ASP A 145 7.44 13.94 10.43
N ASN A 146 8.03 13.69 11.58
CA ASN A 146 7.32 13.58 12.85
C ASN A 146 6.98 14.94 13.49
N GLY A 147 7.39 16.07 12.95
CA GLY A 147 7.26 17.33 13.65
C GLY A 147 6.93 18.55 12.80
N HIS A 148 7.47 18.66 11.61
CA HIS A 148 7.40 19.90 10.84
C HIS A 148 6.39 19.84 9.70
N THR A 149 6.23 18.69 9.03
CA THR A 149 5.33 18.51 7.90
C THR A 149 4.48 17.24 8.05
N PRO A 150 3.56 17.17 9.05
CA PRO A 150 2.66 16.03 9.20
C PRO A 150 1.75 15.87 7.97
N PHE A 151 1.54 16.94 7.20
CA PHE A 151 0.76 16.99 5.95
C PHE A 151 1.64 17.49 4.82
N GLY A 152 2.61 16.65 4.43
CA GLY A 152 3.56 17.00 3.39
C GLY A 152 2.91 17.12 2.01
N ASP A 153 3.60 17.83 1.13
CA ASP A 153 3.25 17.96 -0.27
C ASP A 153 3.26 16.59 -0.98
N ILE A 154 2.47 16.45 -2.02
CA ILE A 154 2.48 15.29 -2.90
C ILE A 154 3.55 15.48 -3.97
N PHE A 155 4.42 14.49 -4.08
CA PHE A 155 5.44 14.41 -5.12
C PHE A 155 5.14 13.27 -6.08
N VAL A 156 5.57 13.41 -7.32
CA VAL A 156 5.62 12.33 -8.31
C VAL A 156 7.07 11.95 -8.57
N SER A 157 7.32 10.65 -8.66
CA SER A 157 8.63 10.07 -8.93
C SER A 157 8.52 9.05 -10.05
N GLN A 158 9.62 8.75 -10.72
CA GLN A 158 9.67 7.77 -11.79
C GLN A 158 10.74 6.72 -11.54
N SER A 159 10.49 5.50 -12.05
CA SER A 159 11.43 4.38 -12.06
C SER A 159 11.38 3.62 -13.37
N LYS A 160 12.47 2.95 -13.74
CA LYS A 160 12.52 2.01 -14.88
C LYS A 160 12.22 0.56 -14.46
N ASP A 161 12.47 0.23 -13.23
CA ASP A 161 12.57 -1.14 -12.71
C ASP A 161 11.76 -1.40 -11.43
N MET A 162 11.13 -0.36 -10.84
CA MET A 162 10.41 -0.36 -9.55
C MET A 162 11.32 -0.36 -8.31
N GLU A 163 12.63 -0.41 -8.47
CA GLU A 163 13.61 -0.39 -7.38
C GLU A 163 14.30 0.98 -7.25
N PHE A 164 14.79 1.53 -8.39
CA PHE A 164 15.46 2.82 -8.38
C PHE A 164 14.51 3.95 -8.76
N TRP A 165 14.16 4.79 -7.77
CA TRP A 165 13.23 5.90 -7.94
C TRP A 165 13.95 7.24 -8.00
N GLY A 166 13.55 8.10 -8.94
CA GLY A 166 14.17 9.41 -9.16
C GLY A 166 13.25 10.42 -9.83
N ARG A 167 13.85 11.54 -10.24
CA ARG A 167 13.14 12.67 -10.84
C ARG A 167 11.94 13.12 -10.02
N HIS A 168 12.13 13.24 -8.70
CA HIS A 168 11.11 13.70 -7.78
C HIS A 168 10.66 15.10 -8.16
N ARG A 169 9.37 15.29 -8.40
CA ARG A 169 8.77 16.58 -8.77
C ARG A 169 7.56 16.85 -7.90
N HIS A 170 7.50 18.06 -7.40
CA HIS A 170 6.32 18.56 -6.70
C HIS A 170 5.10 18.51 -7.62
N MET A 171 3.99 18.01 -7.13
CA MET A 171 2.74 17.85 -7.87
C MET A 171 1.64 18.73 -7.31
N MET A 172 1.43 18.69 -6.00
CA MET A 172 0.43 19.50 -5.31
C MET A 172 0.78 19.73 -3.85
N SER A 173 0.30 20.83 -3.30
CA SER A 173 0.36 21.16 -1.88
C SER A 173 -1.03 21.24 -1.28
N PRO A 174 -1.20 20.92 0.01
CA PRO A 174 -2.43 21.22 0.72
C PRO A 174 -2.74 22.72 0.67
N VAL A 175 -3.98 23.08 0.39
CA VAL A 175 -4.41 24.48 0.39
C VAL A 175 -4.72 24.90 1.84
N ARG A 176 -4.07 25.95 2.30
CA ARG A 176 -4.23 26.46 3.67
C ARG A 176 -5.67 26.96 3.89
N GLY A 177 -6.37 26.39 4.86
CA GLY A 177 -7.75 26.79 5.20
C GLY A 177 -8.85 26.04 4.45
N ASP A 178 -8.51 25.12 3.58
CA ASP A 178 -9.47 24.22 2.96
C ASP A 178 -9.52 22.90 3.75
N GLU A 179 -10.64 22.63 4.42
CA GLU A 179 -10.84 21.38 5.17
C GLU A 179 -10.73 20.13 4.25
N SER A 180 -10.99 20.29 2.96
CA SER A 180 -10.83 19.21 1.97
C SER A 180 -9.36 18.86 1.69
N ALA A 181 -8.42 19.76 1.95
CA ALA A 181 -6.98 19.53 1.79
C ALA A 181 -6.44 18.45 2.75
N TRP A 182 -7.14 18.16 3.82
CA TRP A 182 -6.83 17.07 4.75
C TRP A 182 -7.09 15.67 4.17
N GLN A 183 -7.79 15.60 3.04
CA GLN A 183 -8.19 14.34 2.41
C GLN A 183 -7.22 13.84 1.33
N CYS A 184 -6.12 14.53 1.08
CA CYS A 184 -5.04 14.04 0.19
C CYS A 184 -4.13 13.00 0.87
N THR A 185 -4.74 12.08 1.63
CA THR A 185 -4.05 10.97 2.28
C THR A 185 -4.30 9.66 1.57
#